data_09da71d84ed8f48935ba9f03642956fe
#
_entry.id   09da71d84ed8f48935ba9f03642956fe
#
_cell.length_a   1.000
_cell.length_b   1.000
_cell.length_c   1.000
_cell.angle_alpha   90.00
_cell.angle_beta   90.00
_cell.angle_gamma   90.00
#
_symmetry.space_group_name_H-M   'P 1'
#
loop_
_entity.id
_entity.type
_entity.pdbx_description
1 polymer ?
#
loop_
_entity_poly.entity_id
_entity_poly.type
_entity_poly.pdbx_seq_one_letter_code
_entity_poly.pdbx_strand_id
1 'polypeptide(L)'
;MNWGVKMSEEISKLNPINALAVNQNDMSQAFVFCAIASKEGFAGSVNIKDINNSLHTYLCNAFVALKTTKIYNPEVNVGIITNASVDPKTVALFESEGIRIYCAPFDDFLFPKENKWSLAFFKLSSYNWAIRNLEYNYYIQLDCDVVCNGDLSDLIEESKRSVVMLSGPFTFSHPVRTRFLKAYKLLYEDEQAIVKYGSGLICGSKDKLLPFFDCCLNLYEKIKEKNYCNDNLLGDEFITSIAAIKSGVPIVDGNPYMCVYWTHRFYLVSTNYYYDKMVFLHLPAEKELGMMLLYKYYTKHKKFPDQKKIYSLLNLPSKRFPVVRIFINWLKNKITK
;
A
#
# COMPACT_ATOMS: atom_id res chain seq x y z
N MET A 1 23.49 31.99 31.30
CA MET A 1 22.42 32.61 30.53
C MET A 1 21.49 31.52 30.05
N ASN A 2 20.27 31.49 30.60
CA ASN A 2 19.30 30.40 30.47
C ASN A 2 18.47 30.56 29.18
N TRP A 3 18.96 30.04 28.04
CA TRP A 3 18.19 30.00 26.78
C TRP A 3 17.32 28.76 26.66
N GLY A 4 17.56 27.72 27.45
CA GLY A 4 16.81 26.45 27.36
C GLY A 4 15.44 26.43 28.01
N VAL A 5 15.19 27.30 29.01
CA VAL A 5 13.93 27.29 29.78
C VAL A 5 12.84 28.13 29.12
N LYS A 6 13.20 29.18 28.37
CA LYS A 6 12.19 30.01 27.67
C LYS A 6 11.57 29.35 26.44
N MET A 7 12.29 28.46 25.75
CA MET A 7 11.74 27.76 24.57
C MET A 7 10.72 26.66 24.95
N SER A 8 10.87 26.04 26.13
CA SER A 8 9.91 25.01 26.55
C SER A 8 8.55 25.58 26.99
N GLU A 9 8.52 26.83 27.48
CA GLU A 9 7.27 27.50 27.87
C GLU A 9 6.53 28.11 26.69
N GLU A 10 7.21 28.50 25.61
CA GLU A 10 6.56 28.99 24.40
C GLU A 10 5.98 27.84 23.55
N ILE A 11 6.62 26.67 23.54
CA ILE A 11 6.10 25.48 22.86
C ILE A 11 4.85 24.91 23.56
N SER A 12 4.74 25.09 24.90
CA SER A 12 3.54 24.66 25.62
C SER A 12 2.33 25.58 25.42
N LYS A 13 2.52 26.76 24.83
CA LYS A 13 1.45 27.72 24.50
C LYS A 13 1.00 27.70 23.05
N LEU A 14 1.63 26.90 22.19
CA LEU A 14 1.04 26.53 20.93
C LEU A 14 -0.18 25.69 21.27
N ASN A 15 -1.36 26.29 21.13
CA ASN A 15 -2.64 25.60 21.24
C ASN A 15 -2.50 24.23 20.57
N PRO A 16 -2.94 23.14 21.21
CA PRO A 16 -3.10 21.90 20.49
C PRO A 16 -3.93 22.29 19.27
N ILE A 17 -3.35 22.08 18.06
CA ILE A 17 -4.09 22.10 16.82
C ILE A 17 -5.34 21.33 17.17
N ASN A 18 -6.50 21.98 17.16
CA ASN A 18 -7.78 21.34 17.38
C ASN A 18 -7.75 20.11 16.52
N ALA A 19 -7.52 18.96 17.13
CA ALA A 19 -7.73 17.68 16.47
C ALA A 19 -9.23 17.74 16.14
N LEU A 20 -9.53 18.09 14.89
CA LEU A 20 -10.88 18.05 14.37
C LEU A 20 -11.32 16.62 14.63
N ALA A 21 -12.21 16.44 15.63
CA ALA A 21 -12.72 15.13 15.96
C ALA A 21 -13.34 14.58 14.66
N VAL A 22 -12.64 13.64 14.04
CA VAL A 22 -13.17 12.96 12.85
C VAL A 22 -14.49 12.37 13.29
N ASN A 23 -15.53 12.73 12.58
CA ASN A 23 -16.86 12.26 12.90
C ASN A 23 -16.84 10.72 12.82
N GLN A 24 -17.27 10.01 13.86
CA GLN A 24 -17.38 8.54 13.85
C GLN A 24 -18.14 8.03 12.63
N ASN A 25 -19.04 8.84 12.10
CA ASN A 25 -19.75 8.56 10.85
C ASN A 25 -18.80 8.46 9.63
N ASP A 26 -17.71 9.24 9.58
CA ASP A 26 -16.75 9.17 8.47
C ASP A 26 -15.93 7.87 8.51
N MET A 27 -15.56 7.40 9.70
CA MET A 27 -14.87 6.12 9.87
C MET A 27 -15.70 4.93 9.40
N SER A 28 -17.01 4.92 9.70
CA SER A 28 -17.95 3.89 9.26
C SER A 28 -18.22 3.92 7.74
N GLN A 29 -17.95 5.06 7.10
CA GLN A 29 -18.03 5.24 5.65
C GLN A 29 -16.71 4.99 4.92
N ALA A 30 -15.66 4.55 5.63
CA ALA A 30 -14.38 4.19 5.04
C ALA A 30 -14.31 2.69 4.75
N PHE A 31 -13.70 2.37 3.61
CA PHE A 31 -13.42 1.01 3.18
C PHE A 31 -11.93 0.83 2.91
N VAL A 32 -11.28 -0.01 3.71
CA VAL A 32 -9.88 -0.40 3.54
C VAL A 32 -9.82 -1.77 2.88
N PHE A 33 -9.06 -1.88 1.81
CA PHE A 33 -9.03 -3.14 1.06
C PHE A 33 -7.65 -3.48 0.49
N CYS A 34 -7.46 -4.78 0.27
CA CYS A 34 -6.35 -5.34 -0.49
C CYS A 34 -6.86 -5.91 -1.82
N ALA A 35 -6.11 -5.71 -2.89
CA ALA A 35 -6.40 -6.28 -4.20
C ALA A 35 -5.56 -7.54 -4.42
N ILE A 36 -6.21 -8.65 -4.81
CA ILE A 36 -5.53 -9.92 -5.06
C ILE A 36 -5.98 -10.47 -6.41
N ALA A 37 -5.03 -10.61 -7.34
CA ALA A 37 -5.30 -11.17 -8.66
C ALA A 37 -4.77 -12.58 -8.82
N SER A 38 -5.46 -13.37 -9.63
CA SER A 38 -4.99 -14.62 -10.17
C SER A 38 -5.42 -14.73 -11.64
N LYS A 39 -4.47 -14.98 -12.53
CA LYS A 39 -4.74 -15.24 -13.95
C LYS A 39 -3.64 -16.13 -14.49
N GLU A 40 -4.04 -17.23 -15.14
CA GLU A 40 -3.10 -18.21 -15.66
C GLU A 40 -2.12 -17.59 -16.68
N GLY A 41 -0.84 -17.88 -16.51
CA GLY A 41 0.24 -17.37 -17.35
C GLY A 41 0.66 -15.93 -17.10
N PHE A 42 0.02 -15.23 -16.15
CA PHE A 42 0.36 -13.85 -15.79
C PHE A 42 1.37 -13.78 -14.64
N ALA A 43 2.29 -12.83 -14.71
CA ALA A 43 3.30 -12.64 -13.69
C ALA A 43 2.75 -11.87 -12.47
N GLY A 44 2.97 -12.45 -11.30
CA GLY A 44 2.67 -11.82 -10.02
C GLY A 44 3.84 -10.98 -9.48
N SER A 45 3.95 -10.90 -8.17
CA SER A 45 5.06 -10.17 -7.54
C SER A 45 6.38 -10.94 -7.66
N VAL A 46 7.42 -10.24 -8.05
CA VAL A 46 8.80 -10.77 -8.08
C VAL A 46 9.36 -11.10 -6.68
N ASN A 47 8.65 -10.75 -5.61
CA ASN A 47 9.07 -10.95 -4.23
C ASN A 47 8.50 -12.23 -3.60
N ILE A 48 7.72 -13.04 -4.33
CA ILE A 48 7.25 -14.35 -3.90
C ILE A 48 8.05 -15.41 -4.66
N LYS A 49 8.65 -16.34 -3.93
CA LYS A 49 9.45 -17.43 -4.49
C LYS A 49 8.58 -18.62 -4.90
N ASP A 50 7.59 -18.95 -4.08
CA ASP A 50 6.64 -20.03 -4.33
C ASP A 50 5.44 -19.52 -5.14
N ILE A 51 5.60 -19.52 -6.46
CA ILE A 51 4.58 -19.04 -7.41
C ILE A 51 3.30 -19.88 -7.30
N ASN A 52 3.41 -21.18 -7.04
CA ASN A 52 2.26 -22.09 -6.97
C ASN A 52 1.35 -21.79 -5.77
N ASN A 53 1.91 -21.28 -4.68
CA ASN A 53 1.19 -20.88 -3.48
C ASN A 53 1.00 -19.36 -3.34
N SER A 54 1.25 -18.60 -4.41
CA SER A 54 1.21 -17.15 -4.35
C SER A 54 -0.14 -16.60 -3.89
N LEU A 55 -1.26 -17.15 -4.40
CA LEU A 55 -2.60 -16.76 -3.99
C LEU A 55 -2.82 -16.97 -2.49
N HIS A 56 -2.46 -18.13 -1.96
CA HIS A 56 -2.56 -18.42 -0.53
C HIS A 56 -1.72 -17.44 0.31
N THR A 57 -0.48 -17.17 -0.13
CA THR A 57 0.40 -16.20 0.53
C THR A 57 -0.21 -14.81 0.56
N TYR A 58 -0.77 -14.34 -0.55
CA TYR A 58 -1.45 -13.05 -0.61
C TYR A 58 -2.69 -12.99 0.28
N LEU A 59 -3.52 -14.03 0.29
CA LEU A 59 -4.68 -14.13 1.17
C LEU A 59 -4.28 -14.06 2.65
N CYS A 60 -3.27 -14.83 3.07
CA CYS A 60 -2.76 -14.79 4.45
C CYS A 60 -2.23 -13.41 4.84
N ASN A 61 -1.50 -12.75 3.94
CA ASN A 61 -0.96 -11.42 4.16
C ASN A 61 -2.08 -10.38 4.26
N ALA A 62 -3.02 -10.40 3.33
CA ALA A 62 -4.18 -9.50 3.35
C ALA A 62 -5.03 -9.70 4.62
N PHE A 63 -5.18 -10.94 5.09
CA PHE A 63 -5.81 -11.20 6.38
C PHE A 63 -5.12 -10.43 7.52
N VAL A 64 -3.80 -10.49 7.60
CA VAL A 64 -3.02 -9.77 8.63
C VAL A 64 -3.20 -8.27 8.47
N ALA A 65 -3.08 -7.73 7.26
CA ALA A 65 -3.23 -6.31 6.98
C ALA A 65 -4.61 -5.79 7.40
N LEU A 66 -5.67 -6.46 6.97
CA LEU A 66 -7.05 -6.03 7.22
C LEU A 66 -7.48 -6.28 8.67
N LYS A 67 -7.02 -7.39 9.28
CA LYS A 67 -7.34 -7.67 10.68
C LYS A 67 -6.62 -6.72 11.64
N THR A 68 -5.37 -6.36 11.38
CA THR A 68 -4.69 -5.33 12.16
C THR A 68 -5.36 -3.96 11.97
N THR A 69 -5.80 -3.62 10.76
CA THR A 69 -6.57 -2.40 10.52
C THR A 69 -7.86 -2.37 11.36
N LYS A 70 -8.61 -3.48 11.36
CA LYS A 70 -9.89 -3.59 12.11
C LYS A 70 -9.69 -3.51 13.63
N ILE A 71 -8.55 -3.97 14.14
CA ILE A 71 -8.24 -3.90 15.58
C ILE A 71 -8.00 -2.45 16.04
N TYR A 72 -7.24 -1.68 15.26
CA TYR A 72 -6.96 -0.28 15.58
C TYR A 72 -8.13 0.66 15.21
N ASN A 73 -8.96 0.25 14.24
CA ASN A 73 -10.04 1.06 13.68
C ASN A 73 -11.32 0.20 13.57
N PRO A 74 -12.00 -0.10 14.69
CA PRO A 74 -13.12 -1.06 14.71
C PRO A 74 -14.32 -0.62 13.87
N GLU A 75 -14.52 0.67 13.64
CA GLU A 75 -15.62 1.21 12.83
C GLU A 75 -15.39 1.07 11.32
N VAL A 76 -14.13 0.99 10.86
CA VAL A 76 -13.79 0.94 9.45
C VAL A 76 -14.22 -0.38 8.82
N ASN A 77 -14.78 -0.33 7.61
CA ASN A 77 -15.05 -1.52 6.83
C ASN A 77 -13.75 -2.04 6.17
N VAL A 78 -13.57 -3.34 6.17
CA VAL A 78 -12.38 -3.97 5.60
C VAL A 78 -12.74 -5.10 4.64
N GLY A 79 -11.98 -5.28 3.57
CA GLY A 79 -12.26 -6.35 2.61
C GLY A 79 -11.14 -6.65 1.63
N ILE A 80 -11.33 -7.73 0.89
CA ILE A 80 -10.50 -8.13 -0.24
C ILE A 80 -11.32 -7.95 -1.51
N ILE A 81 -10.69 -7.44 -2.56
CA ILE A 81 -11.22 -7.44 -3.91
C ILE A 81 -10.36 -8.39 -4.74
N THR A 82 -10.98 -9.40 -5.34
CA THR A 82 -10.25 -10.43 -6.08
C THR A 82 -11.03 -10.90 -7.31
N ASN A 83 -10.31 -11.36 -8.34
CA ASN A 83 -10.87 -12.09 -9.46
C ASN A 83 -10.66 -13.61 -9.32
N ALA A 84 -10.02 -14.04 -8.23
CA ALA A 84 -9.74 -15.45 -7.99
C ALA A 84 -10.88 -16.14 -7.24
N SER A 85 -11.06 -17.43 -7.50
CA SER A 85 -11.88 -18.28 -6.65
C SER A 85 -11.17 -18.51 -5.32
N VAL A 86 -11.81 -18.16 -4.22
CA VAL A 86 -11.30 -18.39 -2.85
C VAL A 86 -12.02 -19.59 -2.25
N ASP A 87 -11.28 -20.48 -1.61
CA ASP A 87 -11.87 -21.67 -1.02
C ASP A 87 -12.85 -21.33 0.13
N PRO A 88 -13.93 -22.13 0.33
CA PRO A 88 -14.98 -21.81 1.30
C PRO A 88 -14.48 -21.69 2.76
N LYS A 89 -13.42 -22.40 3.14
CA LYS A 89 -12.87 -22.33 4.52
C LYS A 89 -12.17 -20.99 4.74
N THR A 90 -11.45 -20.52 3.74
CA THR A 90 -10.82 -19.19 3.77
C THR A 90 -11.90 -18.10 3.79
N VAL A 91 -12.94 -18.20 2.96
CA VAL A 91 -14.08 -17.26 2.98
C VAL A 91 -14.69 -17.21 4.37
N ALA A 92 -15.07 -18.35 4.95
CA ALA A 92 -15.67 -18.42 6.27
C ALA A 92 -14.78 -17.83 7.38
N LEU A 93 -13.45 -18.05 7.31
CA LEU A 93 -12.50 -17.43 8.24
C LEU A 93 -12.54 -15.90 8.12
N PHE A 94 -12.46 -15.35 6.91
CA PHE A 94 -12.44 -13.92 6.69
C PHE A 94 -13.72 -13.25 7.17
N GLU A 95 -14.88 -13.81 6.80
CA GLU A 95 -16.19 -13.32 7.20
C GLU A 95 -16.38 -13.36 8.73
N SER A 96 -15.94 -14.43 9.39
CA SER A 96 -16.00 -14.55 10.86
C SER A 96 -15.17 -13.49 11.59
N GLU A 97 -14.18 -12.90 10.90
CA GLU A 97 -13.32 -11.84 11.42
C GLU A 97 -13.71 -10.43 10.92
N GLY A 98 -14.87 -10.33 10.25
CA GLY A 98 -15.42 -9.08 9.74
C GLY A 98 -14.74 -8.55 8.49
N ILE A 99 -14.05 -9.40 7.73
CA ILE A 99 -13.38 -9.07 6.47
C ILE A 99 -14.25 -9.57 5.31
N ARG A 100 -14.73 -8.66 4.47
CA ARG A 100 -15.56 -8.99 3.31
C ARG A 100 -14.72 -9.42 2.11
N ILE A 101 -15.22 -10.31 1.27
CA ILE A 101 -14.59 -10.70 0.01
C ILE A 101 -15.51 -10.31 -1.14
N TYR A 102 -14.98 -9.49 -2.04
CA TYR A 102 -15.67 -9.04 -3.24
C TYR A 102 -15.01 -9.65 -4.47
N CYS A 103 -15.84 -10.18 -5.38
CA CYS A 103 -15.38 -10.63 -6.68
C CYS A 103 -15.50 -9.48 -7.68
N ALA A 104 -14.40 -9.10 -8.31
CA ALA A 104 -14.36 -8.08 -9.34
C ALA A 104 -13.71 -8.64 -10.62
N PRO A 105 -14.16 -8.24 -11.81
CA PRO A 105 -13.53 -8.64 -13.06
C PRO A 105 -12.14 -8.00 -13.20
N PHE A 106 -11.29 -8.60 -14.03
CA PHE A 106 -10.01 -8.02 -14.44
C PHE A 106 -10.08 -7.69 -15.93
N ASP A 107 -10.87 -6.68 -16.27
CA ASP A 107 -11.13 -6.24 -17.65
C ASP A 107 -10.42 -4.93 -17.98
N ASP A 108 -10.39 -4.00 -17.02
CA ASP A 108 -9.65 -2.74 -17.13
C ASP A 108 -8.18 -2.96 -16.75
N PHE A 109 -7.28 -2.14 -17.34
CA PHE A 109 -5.83 -2.17 -17.09
C PHE A 109 -5.18 -3.53 -17.38
N LEU A 110 -5.79 -4.32 -18.25
CA LEU A 110 -5.30 -5.63 -18.62
C LEU A 110 -4.16 -5.51 -19.65
N PHE A 111 -2.93 -5.62 -19.20
CA PHE A 111 -1.75 -5.67 -20.03
C PHE A 111 -1.41 -7.11 -20.45
N PRO A 112 -0.66 -7.31 -21.57
CA PRO A 112 -0.24 -8.64 -22.01
C PRO A 112 0.49 -9.42 -20.91
N LYS A 113 0.35 -10.75 -20.92
CA LYS A 113 0.96 -11.65 -19.92
C LYS A 113 2.49 -11.56 -19.89
N GLU A 114 3.12 -11.17 -21.00
CA GLU A 114 4.55 -10.94 -21.14
C GLU A 114 5.05 -9.75 -20.32
N ASN A 115 4.15 -8.84 -19.92
CA ASN A 115 4.49 -7.76 -19.02
C ASN A 115 4.80 -8.32 -17.63
N LYS A 116 5.99 -8.02 -17.14
CA LYS A 116 6.49 -8.50 -15.84
C LYS A 116 5.56 -8.18 -14.66
N TRP A 117 4.77 -7.13 -14.78
CA TRP A 117 3.87 -6.62 -13.73
C TRP A 117 2.40 -6.83 -14.07
N SER A 118 2.08 -7.73 -15.01
CA SER A 118 0.74 -7.90 -15.55
C SER A 118 -0.35 -8.08 -14.47
N LEU A 119 -0.10 -8.84 -13.38
CA LEU A 119 -1.05 -8.96 -12.28
C LEU A 119 -1.10 -7.75 -11.34
N ALA A 120 -0.04 -6.94 -11.28
CA ALA A 120 -0.03 -5.76 -10.40
C ALA A 120 -1.06 -4.71 -10.85
N PHE A 121 -1.38 -4.66 -12.14
CA PHE A 121 -2.40 -3.76 -12.67
C PHE A 121 -3.81 -4.05 -12.17
N PHE A 122 -4.07 -5.25 -11.63
CA PHE A 122 -5.34 -5.55 -10.97
C PHE A 122 -5.63 -4.60 -9.80
N LYS A 123 -4.61 -4.04 -9.18
CA LYS A 123 -4.80 -3.00 -8.16
C LYS A 123 -5.59 -1.81 -8.70
N LEU A 124 -5.27 -1.35 -9.91
CA LEU A 124 -5.99 -0.25 -10.56
C LEU A 124 -7.40 -0.68 -10.99
N SER A 125 -7.53 -1.87 -11.59
CA SER A 125 -8.82 -2.43 -11.98
C SER A 125 -9.76 -2.60 -10.78
N SER A 126 -9.28 -3.21 -9.70
CA SER A 126 -10.07 -3.44 -8.48
C SER A 126 -10.47 -2.13 -7.80
N TYR A 127 -9.59 -1.14 -7.81
CA TYR A 127 -9.90 0.18 -7.24
C TYR A 127 -10.97 0.90 -8.06
N ASN A 128 -10.79 0.94 -9.40
CA ASN A 128 -11.77 1.52 -10.31
C ASN A 128 -13.15 0.84 -10.15
N TRP A 129 -13.15 -0.50 -10.02
CA TRP A 129 -14.37 -1.25 -9.74
C TRP A 129 -14.99 -0.87 -8.37
N ALA A 130 -14.18 -0.80 -7.31
CA ALA A 130 -14.66 -0.50 -5.96
C ALA A 130 -15.37 0.86 -5.87
N ILE A 131 -14.76 1.93 -6.38
CA ILE A 131 -15.34 3.27 -6.29
C ILE A 131 -16.63 3.43 -7.10
N ARG A 132 -16.87 2.55 -8.09
CA ARG A 132 -18.08 2.58 -8.93
C ARG A 132 -19.19 1.65 -8.44
N ASN A 133 -18.85 0.58 -7.73
CA ASN A 133 -19.79 -0.48 -7.38
C ASN A 133 -20.07 -0.59 -5.88
N LEU A 134 -19.26 0.04 -5.01
CA LEU A 134 -19.47 0.01 -3.58
C LEU A 134 -19.90 1.39 -3.06
N GLU A 135 -20.68 1.38 -1.97
CA GLU A 135 -21.31 2.58 -1.40
C GLU A 135 -20.55 3.04 -0.13
N TYR A 136 -19.27 3.42 -0.32
CA TYR A 136 -18.47 4.05 0.71
C TYR A 136 -18.08 5.47 0.28
N ASN A 137 -17.76 6.33 1.24
CA ASN A 137 -17.32 7.70 0.97
C ASN A 137 -15.80 7.79 0.82
N TYR A 138 -15.06 6.94 1.54
CA TYR A 138 -13.60 6.94 1.56
C TYR A 138 -13.07 5.55 1.24
N TYR A 139 -12.06 5.48 0.38
CA TYR A 139 -11.44 4.23 -0.03
C TYR A 139 -9.95 4.28 0.25
N ILE A 140 -9.43 3.22 0.86
CA ILE A 140 -8.02 3.07 1.20
C ILE A 140 -7.55 1.73 0.66
N GLN A 141 -6.78 1.74 -0.41
CA GLN A 141 -6.13 0.54 -0.93
C GLN A 141 -4.77 0.37 -0.29
N LEU A 142 -4.49 -0.85 0.18
CA LEU A 142 -3.21 -1.27 0.74
C LEU A 142 -2.62 -2.42 -0.08
N ASP A 143 -1.30 -2.49 -0.14
CA ASP A 143 -0.63 -3.75 -0.49
C ASP A 143 -0.91 -4.80 0.59
N CYS A 144 -0.89 -6.09 0.21
CA CYS A 144 -1.23 -7.17 1.15
C CYS A 144 -0.22 -7.32 2.29
N ASP A 145 1.04 -6.95 2.09
CA ASP A 145 2.14 -7.06 3.03
C ASP A 145 2.30 -5.83 3.93
N VAL A 146 1.16 -5.33 4.40
CA VAL A 146 1.07 -4.17 5.29
C VAL A 146 0.60 -4.62 6.68
N VAL A 147 1.08 -3.96 7.72
CA VAL A 147 0.56 -4.07 9.10
C VAL A 147 0.11 -2.70 9.55
N CYS A 148 -1.13 -2.60 10.02
CA CYS A 148 -1.64 -1.40 10.65
C CYS A 148 -1.20 -1.32 12.10
N ASN A 149 -0.74 -0.14 12.52
CA ASN A 149 -0.23 0.15 13.87
C ASN A 149 -0.95 1.32 14.54
N GLY A 150 -1.90 1.97 13.86
CA GLY A 150 -2.44 3.21 14.35
C GLY A 150 -3.83 3.56 13.83
N ASP A 151 -4.30 4.69 14.28
CA ASP A 151 -5.58 5.28 13.92
C ASP A 151 -5.55 5.89 12.52
N LEU A 152 -6.68 5.80 11.78
CA LEU A 152 -6.83 6.28 10.40
C LEU A 152 -7.49 7.66 10.30
N SER A 153 -7.85 8.28 11.41
CA SER A 153 -8.65 9.51 11.42
C SER A 153 -8.00 10.63 10.60
N ASP A 154 -6.70 10.88 10.81
CA ASP A 154 -5.97 11.93 10.09
C ASP A 154 -5.87 11.62 8.58
N LEU A 155 -5.71 10.34 8.22
CA LEU A 155 -5.65 9.91 6.81
C LEU A 155 -7.02 10.10 6.13
N ILE A 156 -8.12 9.78 6.82
CA ILE A 156 -9.47 10.00 6.30
C ILE A 156 -9.77 11.49 6.19
N GLU A 157 -9.35 12.31 7.16
CA GLU A 157 -9.51 13.76 7.08
C GLU A 157 -8.77 14.36 5.88
N GLU A 158 -7.53 13.93 5.62
CA GLU A 158 -6.77 14.35 4.44
C GLU A 158 -7.44 13.90 3.14
N SER A 159 -8.06 12.72 3.13
CA SER A 159 -8.77 12.15 1.96
C SER A 159 -9.97 12.96 1.50
N LYS A 160 -10.53 13.81 2.35
CA LYS A 160 -11.64 14.72 1.97
C LYS A 160 -11.19 15.76 0.95
N ARG A 161 -9.92 16.13 0.97
CA ARG A 161 -9.38 17.23 0.17
C ARG A 161 -8.50 16.77 -0.99
N SER A 162 -7.90 15.59 -0.87
CA SER A 162 -6.86 15.12 -1.78
C SER A 162 -6.91 13.62 -1.99
N VAL A 163 -6.20 13.15 -2.99
CA VAL A 163 -5.78 11.74 -3.08
C VAL A 163 -4.42 11.62 -2.39
N VAL A 164 -4.32 10.74 -1.41
CA VAL A 164 -3.08 10.48 -0.66
C VAL A 164 -2.38 9.28 -1.29
N MET A 165 -1.12 9.47 -1.69
CA MET A 165 -0.32 8.45 -2.36
C MET A 165 1.09 8.42 -1.81
N LEU A 166 1.66 7.22 -1.66
CA LEU A 166 3.01 7.06 -1.16
C LEU A 166 4.05 7.45 -2.23
N SER A 167 4.82 8.53 -2.01
CA SER A 167 5.89 8.88 -2.93
C SER A 167 7.13 8.01 -2.73
N GLY A 168 7.80 7.67 -3.84
CA GLY A 168 9.09 6.96 -3.78
C GLY A 168 10.25 7.91 -3.49
N PRO A 169 11.24 7.50 -2.68
CA PRO A 169 12.40 8.33 -2.30
C PRO A 169 13.45 8.39 -3.43
N PHE A 170 13.03 8.61 -4.67
CA PHE A 170 13.93 8.61 -5.82
C PHE A 170 14.43 10.01 -6.16
N THR A 171 15.74 10.13 -6.29
CA THR A 171 16.39 11.33 -6.82
C THR A 171 16.02 11.57 -8.27
N PHE A 172 16.27 12.78 -8.78
CA PHE A 172 15.99 13.13 -10.17
C PHE A 172 16.73 12.26 -11.20
N SER A 173 17.90 11.77 -10.86
CA SER A 173 18.75 10.90 -11.71
C SER A 173 18.46 9.41 -11.52
N HIS A 174 17.54 9.01 -10.63
CA HIS A 174 17.26 7.59 -10.39
C HIS A 174 16.77 6.89 -11.67
N PRO A 175 17.29 5.70 -12.02
CA PRO A 175 16.95 5.01 -13.28
C PRO A 175 15.45 4.79 -13.50
N VAL A 176 14.67 4.51 -12.46
CA VAL A 176 13.21 4.34 -12.54
C VAL A 176 12.56 5.64 -12.97
N ARG A 177 12.96 6.76 -12.39
CA ARG A 177 12.42 8.08 -12.76
C ARG A 177 12.78 8.46 -14.19
N THR A 178 14.02 8.20 -14.60
CA THR A 178 14.46 8.43 -15.98
C THR A 178 13.62 7.63 -16.98
N ARG A 179 13.26 6.39 -16.65
CA ARG A 179 12.37 5.56 -17.48
C ARG A 179 10.96 6.13 -17.55
N PHE A 180 10.42 6.60 -16.43
CA PHE A 180 9.10 7.26 -16.41
C PHE A 180 9.08 8.52 -17.28
N LEU A 181 10.13 9.35 -17.21
CA LEU A 181 10.26 10.52 -18.06
C LEU A 181 10.32 10.17 -19.55
N LYS A 182 11.07 9.12 -19.90
CA LYS A 182 11.13 8.64 -21.29
C LYS A 182 9.76 8.16 -21.77
N ALA A 183 9.08 7.33 -20.99
CA ALA A 183 7.75 6.84 -21.32
C ALA A 183 6.71 7.98 -21.39
N TYR A 184 6.81 8.96 -20.50
CA TYR A 184 5.97 10.16 -20.55
C TYR A 184 6.12 10.92 -21.85
N LYS A 185 7.37 11.19 -22.31
CA LYS A 185 7.65 11.90 -23.57
C LYS A 185 7.14 11.17 -24.82
N LEU A 186 6.96 9.86 -24.76
CA LEU A 186 6.33 9.10 -25.83
C LEU A 186 4.81 9.27 -25.90
N LEU A 187 4.19 9.65 -24.77
CA LEU A 187 2.74 9.79 -24.64
C LEU A 187 2.28 11.26 -24.75
N TYR A 188 3.15 12.19 -24.38
CA TYR A 188 2.84 13.62 -24.30
C TYR A 188 3.97 14.46 -24.89
N GLU A 189 3.61 15.56 -25.54
CA GLU A 189 4.56 16.49 -26.16
C GLU A 189 5.15 17.50 -25.17
N ASP A 190 4.47 17.69 -24.03
CA ASP A 190 4.92 18.61 -22.98
C ASP A 190 6.01 17.99 -22.09
N GLU A 191 6.70 18.84 -21.35
CA GLU A 191 7.66 18.42 -20.34
C GLU A 191 7.09 18.63 -18.93
N GLN A 192 7.14 17.59 -18.11
CA GLN A 192 6.64 17.61 -16.74
C GLN A 192 7.65 17.00 -15.77
N ALA A 193 7.72 17.54 -14.57
CA ALA A 193 8.42 16.92 -13.46
C ALA A 193 7.56 15.78 -12.90
N ILE A 194 8.01 14.54 -13.04
CA ILE A 194 7.27 13.38 -12.57
C ILE A 194 7.76 12.99 -11.18
N VAL A 195 6.84 12.95 -10.22
CA VAL A 195 7.03 12.27 -8.94
C VAL A 195 6.60 10.81 -9.13
N LYS A 196 7.44 9.86 -8.76
CA LYS A 196 7.04 8.47 -8.73
C LYS A 196 6.23 8.21 -7.48
N TYR A 197 4.97 7.84 -7.68
CA TYR A 197 4.11 7.34 -6.60
C TYR A 197 4.06 5.82 -6.63
N GLY A 198 4.23 5.22 -5.44
CA GLY A 198 4.05 3.79 -5.25
C GLY A 198 2.57 3.45 -5.09
N SER A 199 2.19 2.26 -5.51
CA SER A 199 0.82 1.75 -5.40
C SER A 199 0.53 1.03 -4.07
N GLY A 200 1.44 1.10 -3.11
CA GLY A 200 1.29 0.45 -1.79
C GLY A 200 0.25 1.12 -0.88
N LEU A 201 -0.03 2.39 -1.12
CA LEU A 201 -1.09 3.17 -0.50
C LEU A 201 -1.69 4.11 -1.53
N ILE A 202 -2.98 4.00 -1.76
CA ILE A 202 -3.79 5.01 -2.45
C ILE A 202 -5.03 5.22 -1.59
N CYS A 203 -5.29 6.46 -1.20
CA CYS A 203 -6.42 6.81 -0.36
C CYS A 203 -7.08 8.10 -0.85
N GLY A 204 -8.41 8.17 -0.77
CA GLY A 204 -9.16 9.37 -1.14
C GLY A 204 -10.65 9.21 -0.91
N SER A 205 -11.38 10.33 -0.95
CA SER A 205 -12.82 10.32 -1.03
C SER A 205 -13.30 9.94 -2.44
N LYS A 206 -14.49 9.39 -2.54
CA LYS A 206 -15.09 8.94 -3.82
C LYS A 206 -15.08 10.03 -4.89
N ASP A 207 -15.38 11.27 -4.50
CA ASP A 207 -15.39 12.44 -5.40
C ASP A 207 -14.00 12.84 -5.93
N LYS A 208 -12.92 12.57 -5.18
CA LYS A 208 -11.53 12.78 -5.63
C LYS A 208 -11.01 11.61 -6.45
N LEU A 209 -11.40 10.41 -6.09
CA LEU A 209 -10.93 9.19 -6.75
C LEU A 209 -11.56 8.98 -8.11
N LEU A 210 -12.82 9.34 -8.32
CA LEU A 210 -13.48 9.18 -9.62
C LEU A 210 -12.71 9.89 -10.75
N PRO A 211 -12.46 11.22 -10.70
CA PRO A 211 -11.71 11.90 -11.76
C PRO A 211 -10.25 11.42 -11.85
N PHE A 212 -9.64 10.98 -10.73
CA PHE A 212 -8.31 10.40 -10.75
C PHE A 212 -8.27 9.10 -11.55
N PHE A 213 -9.20 8.18 -11.30
CA PHE A 213 -9.27 6.89 -12.01
C PHE A 213 -9.79 7.02 -13.45
N ASP A 214 -10.62 8.01 -13.76
CA ASP A 214 -10.94 8.36 -15.14
C ASP A 214 -9.68 8.77 -15.93
N CYS A 215 -8.81 9.54 -15.29
CA CYS A 215 -7.51 9.88 -15.87
C CYS A 215 -6.61 8.65 -16.06
N CYS A 216 -6.60 7.73 -15.08
CA CYS A 216 -5.87 6.46 -15.20
C CYS A 216 -6.37 5.61 -16.38
N LEU A 217 -7.69 5.51 -16.57
CA LEU A 217 -8.30 4.78 -17.70
C LEU A 217 -7.93 5.43 -19.03
N ASN A 218 -8.06 6.74 -19.15
CA ASN A 218 -7.68 7.48 -20.37
C ASN A 218 -6.20 7.25 -20.71
N LEU A 219 -5.33 7.23 -19.70
CA LEU A 219 -3.91 6.95 -19.92
C LEU A 219 -3.67 5.49 -20.35
N TYR A 220 -4.39 4.55 -19.77
CA TYR A 220 -4.32 3.13 -20.16
C TYR A 220 -4.71 2.95 -21.65
N GLU A 221 -5.81 3.55 -22.10
CA GLU A 221 -6.20 3.49 -23.50
C GLU A 221 -5.16 4.14 -24.43
N LYS A 222 -4.61 5.30 -24.03
CA LYS A 222 -3.53 5.95 -24.77
C LYS A 222 -2.27 5.08 -24.88
N ILE A 223 -1.91 4.32 -23.85
CA ILE A 223 -0.80 3.38 -23.86
C ILE A 223 -1.09 2.25 -24.87
N LYS A 224 -2.32 1.75 -24.90
CA LYS A 224 -2.76 0.72 -25.88
C LYS A 224 -2.68 1.21 -27.30
N GLU A 225 -3.23 2.39 -27.59
CA GLU A 225 -3.21 3.02 -28.92
C GLU A 225 -1.78 3.21 -29.44
N LYS A 226 -0.85 3.59 -28.57
CA LYS A 226 0.58 3.75 -28.90
C LYS A 226 1.36 2.42 -28.94
N ASN A 227 0.69 1.30 -28.66
CA ASN A 227 1.29 -0.05 -28.64
C ASN A 227 2.43 -0.25 -27.63
N TYR A 228 2.37 0.49 -26.50
CA TYR A 228 3.34 0.40 -25.41
C TYR A 228 3.00 -0.67 -24.35
N CYS A 229 1.99 -1.49 -24.60
CA CYS A 229 1.53 -2.51 -23.66
C CYS A 229 2.59 -3.58 -23.33
N ASN A 230 3.57 -3.78 -24.20
CA ASN A 230 4.64 -4.77 -24.01
C ASN A 230 5.90 -4.20 -23.35
N ASP A 231 5.90 -2.91 -22.97
CA ASP A 231 7.04 -2.33 -22.25
C ASP A 231 7.05 -2.82 -20.81
N ASN A 232 7.96 -3.73 -20.48
CA ASN A 232 8.17 -4.26 -19.14
C ASN A 232 8.63 -3.20 -18.12
N LEU A 233 8.88 -1.98 -18.55
CA LEU A 233 9.23 -0.86 -17.68
C LEU A 233 8.01 -0.16 -17.08
N LEU A 234 6.83 -0.36 -17.70
CA LEU A 234 5.58 0.24 -17.25
C LEU A 234 4.90 -0.70 -16.24
N GLY A 235 4.85 -0.28 -14.98
CA GLY A 235 4.04 -0.89 -13.95
C GLY A 235 2.81 -0.03 -13.65
N ASP A 236 1.96 -0.50 -12.77
CA ASP A 236 0.81 0.22 -12.23
C ASP A 236 1.22 1.61 -11.67
N GLU A 237 2.39 1.71 -11.04
CA GLU A 237 2.95 2.96 -10.51
C GLU A 237 3.22 4.02 -11.59
N PHE A 238 3.46 3.64 -12.84
CA PHE A 238 3.60 4.59 -13.94
C PHE A 238 2.27 5.30 -14.22
N ILE A 239 1.19 4.53 -14.33
CA ILE A 239 -0.15 5.07 -14.59
C ILE A 239 -0.57 6.03 -13.49
N THR A 240 -0.44 5.63 -12.23
CA THR A 240 -0.81 6.48 -11.08
C THR A 240 0.05 7.73 -10.97
N SER A 241 1.36 7.64 -11.28
CA SER A 241 2.26 8.79 -11.25
C SER A 241 1.93 9.82 -12.33
N ILE A 242 1.50 9.39 -13.51
CA ILE A 242 1.07 10.31 -14.57
C ILE A 242 -0.33 10.88 -14.26
N ALA A 243 -1.24 10.06 -13.78
CA ALA A 243 -2.57 10.53 -13.35
C ALA A 243 -2.48 11.58 -12.23
N ALA A 244 -1.51 11.44 -11.32
CA ALA A 244 -1.25 12.44 -10.28
C ALA A 244 -0.92 13.83 -10.84
N ILE A 245 -0.40 13.91 -12.07
CA ILE A 245 -0.09 15.19 -12.74
C ILE A 245 -1.28 15.66 -13.61
N LYS A 246 -1.95 14.72 -14.28
CA LYS A 246 -2.90 15.03 -15.36
C LYS A 246 -4.36 15.07 -14.92
N SER A 247 -4.73 14.50 -13.78
CA SER A 247 -6.11 14.45 -13.30
C SER A 247 -6.64 15.80 -12.80
N GLY A 248 -5.76 16.73 -12.46
CA GLY A 248 -6.15 17.99 -11.80
C GLY A 248 -6.61 17.81 -10.34
N VAL A 249 -6.56 16.60 -9.80
CA VAL A 249 -6.90 16.30 -8.41
C VAL A 249 -5.71 16.65 -7.51
N PRO A 250 -5.92 17.32 -6.35
CA PRO A 250 -4.84 17.52 -5.38
C PRO A 250 -4.27 16.18 -4.90
N ILE A 251 -2.95 16.05 -4.93
CA ILE A 251 -2.23 14.87 -4.47
C ILE A 251 -1.38 15.24 -3.25
N VAL A 252 -1.48 14.44 -2.19
CA VAL A 252 -0.69 14.60 -0.96
C VAL A 252 0.18 13.36 -0.75
N ASP A 253 1.39 13.58 -0.26
CA ASP A 253 2.34 12.51 0.02
C ASP A 253 1.89 11.67 1.24
N GLY A 254 1.79 10.37 1.05
CA GLY A 254 1.42 9.40 2.06
C GLY A 254 2.55 8.96 3.00
N ASN A 255 3.78 9.47 2.82
CA ASN A 255 4.92 9.12 3.68
C ASN A 255 4.69 9.40 5.19
N PRO A 256 3.90 10.41 5.62
CA PRO A 256 3.52 10.57 7.02
C PRO A 256 2.71 9.40 7.60
N TYR A 257 2.01 8.66 6.75
CA TYR A 257 1.10 7.58 7.16
C TYR A 257 1.68 6.19 6.95
N MET A 258 2.54 6.01 5.94
CA MET A 258 3.10 4.70 5.59
C MET A 258 4.62 4.75 5.43
N CYS A 259 5.29 3.77 6.04
CA CYS A 259 6.71 3.53 5.84
C CYS A 259 6.92 2.20 5.10
N VAL A 260 7.67 2.23 4.00
CA VAL A 260 8.14 1.02 3.30
C VAL A 260 9.44 0.57 3.93
N TYR A 261 9.44 -0.61 4.53
CA TYR A 261 10.58 -1.13 5.27
C TYR A 261 11.12 -2.44 4.68
N TRP A 262 12.37 -2.41 4.17
CA TRP A 262 13.05 -3.57 3.61
C TRP A 262 13.93 -4.24 4.66
N THR A 263 13.41 -5.23 5.35
CA THR A 263 14.07 -5.89 6.49
C THR A 263 15.38 -6.62 6.15
N HIS A 264 15.60 -6.96 4.87
CA HIS A 264 16.79 -7.71 4.41
C HIS A 264 17.73 -6.90 3.50
N ARG A 265 17.40 -5.66 3.17
CA ARG A 265 18.24 -4.82 2.31
C ARG A 265 18.96 -3.77 3.14
N PHE A 266 20.17 -4.09 3.56
CA PHE A 266 20.95 -3.23 4.44
C PHE A 266 21.09 -1.78 3.94
N TYR A 267 21.28 -1.60 2.65
CA TYR A 267 21.43 -0.27 2.02
C TYR A 267 20.11 0.48 1.77
N LEU A 268 18.99 -0.23 1.81
CA LEU A 268 17.64 0.35 1.69
C LEU A 268 16.94 0.48 3.04
N VAL A 269 17.58 0.02 4.10
CA VAL A 269 17.04 0.24 5.43
C VAL A 269 17.04 1.72 5.65
N SER A 270 15.85 2.27 5.63
CA SER A 270 15.69 3.67 5.95
C SER A 270 16.24 3.89 7.34
N THR A 271 16.88 5.01 7.53
CA THR A 271 17.27 5.53 8.85
C THR A 271 16.03 5.82 9.72
N ASN A 272 14.84 5.49 9.22
CA ASN A 272 13.58 5.70 9.90
C ASN A 272 13.37 4.59 10.95
N TYR A 273 13.86 4.86 12.15
CA TYR A 273 13.63 4.04 13.34
C TYR A 273 12.29 4.31 14.02
N TYR A 274 11.44 5.12 13.39
CA TYR A 274 10.12 5.51 13.93
C TYR A 274 8.99 4.63 13.41
N TYR A 275 9.30 3.41 12.97
CA TYR A 275 8.30 2.47 12.44
C TYR A 275 7.12 2.24 13.42
N ASP A 276 7.34 2.37 14.72
CA ASP A 276 6.32 2.26 15.76
C ASP A 276 5.38 3.49 15.86
N LYS A 277 5.67 4.55 15.13
CA LYS A 277 4.84 5.76 15.03
C LYS A 277 4.06 5.84 13.72
N MET A 278 4.37 4.95 12.78
CA MET A 278 3.67 4.92 11.49
C MET A 278 2.32 4.23 11.62
N VAL A 279 1.33 4.75 10.92
CA VAL A 279 0.00 4.13 10.83
C VAL A 279 0.10 2.79 10.11
N PHE A 280 0.83 2.75 9.01
CA PHE A 280 1.05 1.54 8.23
C PHE A 280 2.54 1.22 8.08
N LEU A 281 2.87 -0.05 8.25
CA LEU A 281 4.17 -0.62 7.91
C LEU A 281 4.02 -1.50 6.68
N HIS A 282 4.61 -1.08 5.56
CA HIS A 282 4.67 -1.90 4.35
C HIS A 282 5.99 -2.68 4.34
N LEU A 283 5.90 -4.00 4.29
CA LEU A 283 6.99 -4.95 4.56
C LEU A 283 7.21 -5.91 3.39
N PRO A 284 7.70 -5.45 2.22
CA PRO A 284 7.76 -6.26 1.00
C PRO A 284 8.61 -7.52 1.11
N ALA A 285 9.57 -7.56 2.04
CA ALA A 285 10.45 -8.69 2.28
C ALA A 285 9.84 -9.77 3.18
N GLU A 286 8.75 -9.47 3.88
CA GLU A 286 8.18 -10.35 4.91
C GLU A 286 6.97 -11.16 4.43
N LYS A 287 6.62 -11.08 3.15
CA LYS A 287 5.44 -11.77 2.56
C LYS A 287 5.38 -13.26 2.91
N GLU A 288 6.47 -13.98 2.65
CA GLU A 288 6.56 -15.44 2.88
C GLU A 288 7.07 -15.80 4.28
N LEU A 289 7.51 -14.81 5.08
CA LEU A 289 8.12 -15.03 6.38
C LEU A 289 7.29 -14.42 7.51
N GLY A 290 7.57 -13.19 7.88
CA GLY A 290 6.97 -12.54 9.05
C GLY A 290 5.45 -12.43 8.99
N MET A 291 4.89 -12.08 7.83
CA MET A 291 3.44 -12.00 7.63
C MET A 291 2.77 -13.37 7.79
N MET A 292 3.37 -14.43 7.23
CA MET A 292 2.87 -15.80 7.38
C MET A 292 2.96 -16.30 8.82
N LEU A 293 3.99 -15.88 9.58
CA LEU A 293 4.11 -16.22 11.00
C LEU A 293 3.01 -15.51 11.82
N LEU A 294 2.69 -14.25 11.51
CA LEU A 294 1.59 -13.53 12.16
C LEU A 294 0.24 -14.16 11.84
N TYR A 295 -0.02 -14.51 10.59
CA TYR A 295 -1.23 -15.22 10.19
C TYR A 295 -1.40 -16.56 10.96
N LYS A 296 -0.35 -17.40 10.99
CA LYS A 296 -0.33 -18.67 11.74
C LYS A 296 -0.54 -18.46 13.23
N TYR A 297 0.07 -17.42 13.78
CA TYR A 297 -0.13 -17.07 15.19
C TYR A 297 -1.59 -16.74 15.47
N TYR A 298 -2.18 -15.85 14.65
CA TYR A 298 -3.58 -15.44 14.81
C TYR A 298 -4.56 -16.60 14.67
N THR A 299 -4.41 -17.42 13.64
CA THR A 299 -5.31 -18.57 13.40
C THR A 299 -5.29 -19.57 14.55
N LYS A 300 -4.12 -19.75 15.19
CA LYS A 300 -3.95 -20.62 16.35
C LYS A 300 -4.51 -20.02 17.65
N HIS A 301 -4.28 -18.73 17.89
CA HIS A 301 -4.56 -18.08 19.19
C HIS A 301 -5.77 -17.16 19.18
N LYS A 302 -6.37 -16.90 18.02
CA LYS A 302 -7.48 -15.96 17.77
C LYS A 302 -7.21 -14.52 18.25
N LYS A 303 -5.94 -14.18 18.36
CA LYS A 303 -5.43 -12.83 18.66
C LYS A 303 -3.99 -12.68 18.16
N PHE A 304 -3.58 -11.45 17.88
CA PHE A 304 -2.16 -11.18 17.64
C PHE A 304 -1.39 -11.16 18.95
N PRO A 305 -0.07 -11.42 18.93
CA PRO A 305 0.78 -11.23 20.09
C PRO A 305 0.93 -9.75 20.43
N ASP A 306 1.61 -9.43 21.54
CA ASP A 306 1.98 -8.05 21.85
C ASP A 306 2.86 -7.41 20.76
N GLN A 307 2.88 -6.10 20.70
CA GLN A 307 3.55 -5.32 19.66
C GLN A 307 5.05 -5.65 19.54
N LYS A 308 5.73 -5.88 20.68
CA LYS A 308 7.14 -6.27 20.68
C LYS A 308 7.36 -7.61 19.97
N LYS A 309 6.48 -8.57 20.19
CA LYS A 309 6.52 -9.87 19.52
C LYS A 309 6.14 -9.76 18.05
N ILE A 310 5.14 -8.93 17.69
CA ILE A 310 4.81 -8.60 16.29
C ILE A 310 6.06 -8.10 15.57
N TYR A 311 6.73 -7.10 16.09
CA TYR A 311 7.95 -6.54 15.47
C TYR A 311 9.07 -7.58 15.35
N SER A 312 9.20 -8.44 16.35
CA SER A 312 10.18 -9.53 16.28
C SER A 312 9.87 -10.56 15.17
N LEU A 313 8.60 -10.94 15.01
CA LEU A 313 8.15 -11.85 13.95
C LEU A 313 8.32 -11.23 12.54
N LEU A 314 8.11 -9.92 12.43
CA LEU A 314 8.29 -9.16 11.20
C LEU A 314 9.77 -8.80 10.90
N ASN A 315 10.72 -9.36 11.63
CA ASN A 315 12.14 -9.09 11.45
C ASN A 315 12.52 -7.59 11.55
N LEU A 316 11.71 -6.78 12.21
CA LEU A 316 12.03 -5.38 12.42
C LEU A 316 13.21 -5.23 13.39
N PRO A 317 14.09 -4.24 13.18
CA PRO A 317 15.28 -4.08 14.00
C PRO A 317 14.93 -3.67 15.43
N SER A 318 15.75 -4.11 16.38
CA SER A 318 15.68 -3.58 17.74
C SER A 318 16.06 -2.09 17.75
N LYS A 319 15.31 -1.28 18.48
CA LYS A 319 15.65 0.15 18.68
C LYS A 319 17.02 0.32 19.33
N ARG A 320 17.46 -0.64 20.15
CA ARG A 320 18.74 -0.61 20.85
C ARG A 320 19.93 -0.95 19.95
N PHE A 321 19.74 -1.93 19.04
CA PHE A 321 20.81 -2.40 18.14
C PHE A 321 20.26 -2.64 16.73
N PRO A 322 19.80 -1.60 16.04
CA PRO A 322 19.12 -1.78 14.75
C PRO A 322 20.05 -2.37 13.69
N VAL A 323 21.31 -1.93 13.64
CA VAL A 323 22.29 -2.37 12.64
C VAL A 323 22.57 -3.86 12.72
N VAL A 324 22.66 -4.42 13.94
CA VAL A 324 22.92 -5.84 14.16
C VAL A 324 21.79 -6.69 13.57
N ARG A 325 20.54 -6.33 13.81
CA ARG A 325 19.39 -7.07 13.27
C ARG A 325 19.34 -7.02 11.76
N ILE A 326 19.57 -5.86 11.18
CA ILE A 326 19.62 -5.66 9.73
C ILE A 326 20.71 -6.51 9.10
N PHE A 327 21.91 -6.52 9.69
CA PHE A 327 23.03 -7.32 9.22
C PHE A 327 22.71 -8.81 9.28
N ILE A 328 22.14 -9.31 10.37
CA ILE A 328 21.70 -10.70 10.49
C ILE A 328 20.66 -11.06 9.40
N ASN A 329 19.68 -10.20 9.17
CA ASN A 329 18.67 -10.42 8.14
C ASN A 329 19.28 -10.42 6.73
N TRP A 330 20.23 -9.54 6.47
CA TRP A 330 20.99 -9.51 5.22
C TRP A 330 21.80 -10.80 5.00
N LEU A 331 22.51 -11.29 6.03
CA LEU A 331 23.22 -12.57 5.97
C LEU A 331 22.28 -13.75 5.68
N LYS A 332 21.18 -13.85 6.41
CA LYS A 332 20.17 -14.89 6.18
C LYS A 332 19.69 -14.91 4.73
N ASN A 333 19.37 -13.73 4.17
CA ASN A 333 18.91 -13.63 2.79
C ASN A 333 20.01 -13.99 1.74
N LYS A 334 21.29 -13.83 2.08
CA LYS A 334 22.42 -14.25 1.22
C LYS A 334 22.63 -15.77 1.22
N ILE A 335 22.40 -16.42 2.36
CA ILE A 335 22.59 -17.86 2.53
C ILE A 335 21.43 -18.65 1.91
N THR A 336 20.23 -18.06 1.86
CA THR A 336 19.01 -18.72 1.33
C THR A 336 18.82 -18.50 -0.18
N LYS A 337 19.72 -17.79 -0.83
CA LYS A 337 19.81 -17.65 -2.30
C LYS A 337 20.84 -18.63 -2.87
#